data_ccf8e89c5458fe209b633b9c39da0084
#
_entry.id   ccf8e89c5458fe209b633b9c39da0084
#
_cell.length_a   1.000
_cell.length_b   1.000
_cell.length_c   1.000
_cell.angle_alpha   90.00
_cell.angle_beta   90.00
_cell.angle_gamma   90.00
#
_symmetry.space_group_name_H-M   'P 1'
#
loop_
_entity.id
_entity.type
_entity.pdbx_description
1 polymer ?
#
loop_
_entity_poly.entity_id
_entity_poly.type
_entity_poly.pdbx_seq_one_letter_code
_entity_poly.pdbx_strand_id
1 'polypeptide(L)'
;VKKHTSRIAVALLVAVAVLGSACDKDKEFAKLNARVAGYLDVGIQLVDKQTTGGQMSPATGLKIIETLNLVNTINGQLVDESKRYLTPDGKALAFDPAGKARVLQIVESGQRSLTALLESPEFASIPADKRKAWTSLINDLVLTFNTFAEVVQTAKEVRQ
;
A
#
# COMPACT_ATOMS: atom_id res chain seq x y z
N VAL A 1 37.53 0.39 -0.03
CA VAL A 1 36.15 -0.08 -0.21
C VAL A 1 35.24 1.12 0.00
N LYS A 2 34.79 1.76 -1.11
CA LYS A 2 33.90 2.91 -1.09
C LYS A 2 32.49 2.44 -0.72
N LYS A 3 31.97 2.91 0.40
CA LYS A 3 30.57 2.80 0.79
C LYS A 3 29.70 3.53 -0.25
N HIS A 4 29.14 2.79 -1.19
CA HIS A 4 27.96 3.24 -1.92
C HIS A 4 26.76 3.04 -1.01
N THR A 5 26.59 3.95 -0.07
CA THR A 5 25.26 4.20 0.51
C THR A 5 24.41 4.73 -0.63
N SER A 6 23.74 3.81 -1.32
CA SER A 6 22.65 4.15 -2.20
C SER A 6 21.63 4.92 -1.37
N ARG A 7 21.64 6.23 -1.53
CA ARG A 7 20.57 7.10 -1.10
C ARG A 7 19.37 6.80 -1.99
N ILE A 8 18.71 5.68 -1.71
CA ILE A 8 17.31 5.58 -2.09
C ILE A 8 16.62 6.57 -1.17
N ALA A 9 16.60 7.83 -1.62
CA ALA A 9 15.69 8.81 -1.10
C ALA A 9 14.30 8.30 -1.47
N VAL A 10 13.75 7.46 -0.60
CA VAL A 10 12.32 7.23 -0.55
C VAL A 10 11.73 8.59 -0.27
N ALA A 11 11.32 9.26 -1.32
CA ALA A 11 10.42 10.39 -1.20
C ALA A 11 9.08 9.83 -0.71
N LEU A 12 9.08 9.41 0.55
CA LEU A 12 7.90 9.18 1.36
C LEU A 12 7.34 10.56 1.70
N LEU A 13 6.98 11.30 0.66
CA LEU A 13 6.22 12.51 0.79
C LEU A 13 4.80 12.10 1.08
N VAL A 14 4.61 11.79 2.35
CA VAL A 14 3.32 11.71 2.99
C VAL A 14 2.56 12.96 2.62
N ALA A 15 1.66 12.81 1.65
CA ALA A 15 0.58 13.76 1.46
C ALA A 15 -0.43 13.60 2.63
N VAL A 16 0.07 13.74 3.87
CA VAL A 16 -0.75 13.89 5.06
C VAL A 16 -0.93 15.38 5.33
N ALA A 17 -1.36 16.12 4.35
CA ALA A 17 -1.74 17.50 4.58
C ALA A 17 -3.10 17.74 3.97
N VAL A 18 -4.00 18.16 4.85
CA VAL A 18 -5.31 18.75 4.57
C VAL A 18 -6.44 17.74 4.38
N LEU A 19 -6.86 17.10 5.47
CA LEU A 19 -8.27 16.70 5.61
C LEU A 19 -8.76 17.11 7.00
N GLY A 20 -8.86 18.42 7.22
CA GLY A 20 -9.63 18.96 8.34
C GLY A 20 -11.10 18.78 8.04
N SER A 21 -11.81 18.15 8.97
CA SER A 21 -13.28 18.09 9.06
C SER A 21 -14.05 17.48 7.88
N ALA A 22 -13.68 16.27 7.46
CA ALA A 22 -14.46 15.48 6.52
C ALA A 22 -15.31 14.40 7.24
N CYS A 23 -16.39 13.94 6.62
CA CYS A 23 -17.22 12.83 7.11
C CYS A 23 -16.36 11.56 7.35
N ASP A 24 -16.81 10.66 8.24
CA ASP A 24 -16.03 9.54 8.75
C ASP A 24 -15.33 8.69 7.68
N LYS A 25 -15.91 8.56 6.50
CA LYS A 25 -15.34 7.73 5.41
C LYS A 25 -14.10 8.30 4.74
N ASP A 26 -13.99 9.61 4.61
CA ASP A 26 -12.79 10.25 4.04
C ASP A 26 -11.62 10.15 5.01
N LYS A 27 -11.90 10.32 6.29
CA LYS A 27 -10.93 10.09 7.35
C LYS A 27 -10.48 8.63 7.39
N GLU A 28 -11.40 7.70 7.16
CA GLU A 28 -11.10 6.28 7.09
C GLU A 28 -10.21 5.96 5.89
N PHE A 29 -10.53 6.50 4.71
CA PHE A 29 -9.72 6.34 3.51
C PHE A 29 -8.29 6.90 3.71
N ALA A 30 -8.16 8.10 4.27
CA ALA A 30 -6.86 8.69 4.61
C ALA A 30 -6.07 7.86 5.63
N LYS A 31 -6.75 7.32 6.66
CA LYS A 31 -6.13 6.42 7.63
C LYS A 31 -5.62 5.13 7.00
N LEU A 32 -6.37 4.56 6.06
CA LEU A 32 -5.96 3.36 5.34
C LEU A 32 -4.71 3.62 4.48
N ASN A 33 -4.67 4.74 3.75
CA ASN A 33 -3.48 5.14 3.00
C ASN A 33 -2.24 5.30 3.89
N ALA A 34 -2.39 5.97 5.04
CA ALA A 34 -1.31 6.12 6.01
C ALA A 34 -0.86 4.76 6.59
N ARG A 35 -1.80 3.84 6.80
CA ARG A 35 -1.50 2.49 7.28
C ARG A 35 -0.71 1.70 6.24
N VAL A 36 -1.09 1.74 4.96
CA VAL A 36 -0.30 1.13 3.88
C VAL A 36 1.12 1.68 3.87
N ALA A 37 1.28 3.01 3.91
CA ALA A 37 2.61 3.65 3.95
C ALA A 37 3.45 3.17 5.14
N GLY A 38 2.85 3.04 6.33
CA GLY A 38 3.52 2.52 7.52
C GLY A 38 3.97 1.07 7.37
N TYR A 39 3.14 0.21 6.79
CA TYR A 39 3.53 -1.18 6.51
C TYR A 39 4.63 -1.30 5.47
N LEU A 40 4.62 -0.45 4.43
CA LEU A 40 5.68 -0.41 3.42
C LEU A 40 7.03 -0.01 4.04
N ASP A 41 7.04 0.98 4.94
CA ASP A 41 8.25 1.38 5.66
C ASP A 41 8.80 0.24 6.52
N VAL A 42 7.95 -0.46 7.27
CA VAL A 42 8.33 -1.67 8.02
C VAL A 42 8.89 -2.75 7.09
N GLY A 43 8.29 -2.96 5.92
CA GLY A 43 8.77 -3.91 4.92
C GLY A 43 10.16 -3.57 4.42
N ILE A 44 10.42 -2.31 4.08
CA ILE A 44 11.74 -1.84 3.63
C ILE A 44 12.80 -2.05 4.72
N GLN A 45 12.49 -1.72 5.98
CA GLN A 45 13.39 -1.94 7.10
C GLN A 45 13.68 -3.42 7.34
N LEU A 46 12.68 -4.30 7.14
CA LEU A 46 12.86 -5.75 7.22
C LEU A 46 13.81 -6.27 6.12
N VAL A 47 13.67 -5.79 4.88
CA VAL A 47 14.60 -6.15 3.79
C VAL A 47 16.02 -5.75 4.16
N ASP A 48 16.24 -4.49 4.56
CA ASP A 48 17.55 -3.98 4.92
C ASP A 48 18.18 -4.82 6.03
N LYS A 49 17.45 -5.04 7.11
CA LYS A 49 17.92 -5.83 8.26
C LYS A 49 18.27 -7.27 7.88
N GLN A 50 17.43 -7.95 7.10
CA GLN A 50 17.64 -9.36 6.75
C GLN A 50 18.73 -9.53 5.69
N THR A 51 18.86 -8.60 4.75
CA THR A 51 19.91 -8.60 3.75
C THR A 51 21.28 -8.30 4.37
N THR A 52 21.36 -7.27 5.22
CA THR A 52 22.59 -6.89 5.94
C THR A 52 23.01 -8.00 6.91
N GLY A 53 22.06 -8.67 7.54
CA GLY A 53 22.29 -9.81 8.45
C GLY A 53 22.58 -11.13 7.75
N GLY A 54 22.66 -11.17 6.41
CA GLY A 54 22.92 -12.40 5.63
C GLY A 54 21.77 -13.43 5.68
N GLN A 55 20.59 -13.04 6.12
CA GLN A 55 19.42 -13.89 6.25
C GLN A 55 18.57 -13.93 4.98
N MET A 56 18.81 -13.00 4.07
CA MET A 56 18.15 -12.87 2.78
C MET A 56 19.21 -12.53 1.71
N SER A 57 19.10 -13.15 0.53
CA SER A 57 20.00 -12.79 -0.57
C SER A 57 19.68 -11.36 -1.07
N PRO A 58 20.68 -10.61 -1.56
CA PRO A 58 20.44 -9.29 -2.16
C PRO A 58 19.42 -9.35 -3.31
N ALA A 59 19.42 -10.42 -4.11
CA ALA A 59 18.47 -10.59 -5.21
C ALA A 59 17.03 -10.76 -4.70
N THR A 60 16.84 -11.57 -3.65
CA THR A 60 15.52 -11.71 -2.99
C THR A 60 15.06 -10.38 -2.39
N GLY A 61 15.96 -9.67 -1.69
CA GLY A 61 15.65 -8.36 -1.13
C GLY A 61 15.23 -7.34 -2.18
N LEU A 62 15.93 -7.29 -3.31
CA LEU A 62 15.60 -6.41 -4.42
C LEU A 62 14.19 -6.70 -4.97
N LYS A 63 13.86 -7.97 -5.18
CA LYS A 63 12.54 -8.37 -5.68
C LYS A 63 11.39 -7.98 -4.75
N ILE A 64 11.60 -8.13 -3.45
CA ILE A 64 10.61 -7.68 -2.45
C ILE A 64 10.46 -6.16 -2.49
N ILE A 65 11.57 -5.40 -2.56
CA ILE A 65 11.53 -3.93 -2.67
C ILE A 65 10.78 -3.49 -3.93
N GLU A 66 11.00 -4.13 -5.07
CA GLU A 66 10.26 -3.85 -6.30
C GLU A 66 8.75 -4.00 -6.10
N THR A 67 8.33 -5.08 -5.44
CA THR A 67 6.90 -5.30 -5.15
C THR A 67 6.36 -4.27 -4.16
N LEU A 68 7.08 -3.95 -3.09
CA LEU A 68 6.66 -2.91 -2.14
C LEU A 68 6.56 -1.53 -2.81
N ASN A 69 7.47 -1.20 -3.73
CA ASN A 69 7.40 0.03 -4.52
C ASN A 69 6.19 0.05 -5.47
N LEU A 70 5.85 -1.09 -6.07
CA LEU A 70 4.62 -1.21 -6.87
C LEU A 70 3.38 -0.98 -6.01
N VAL A 71 3.31 -1.58 -4.82
CA VAL A 71 2.22 -1.37 -3.86
C VAL A 71 2.14 0.09 -3.41
N ASN A 72 3.28 0.76 -3.21
CA ASN A 72 3.32 2.20 -2.92
C ASN A 72 2.75 3.04 -4.07
N THR A 73 3.10 2.70 -5.31
CA THR A 73 2.54 3.36 -6.50
C THR A 73 1.03 3.18 -6.58
N ILE A 74 0.53 1.97 -6.32
CA ILE A 74 -0.90 1.67 -6.27
C ILE A 74 -1.60 2.48 -5.15
N ASN A 75 -0.97 2.58 -3.98
CA ASN A 75 -1.49 3.42 -2.89
C ASN A 75 -1.58 4.90 -3.30
N GLY A 76 -0.57 5.42 -4.01
CA GLY A 76 -0.61 6.77 -4.60
C GLY A 76 -1.76 6.95 -5.58
N GLN A 77 -2.00 5.97 -6.46
CA GLN A 77 -3.13 5.98 -7.40
C GLN A 77 -4.48 6.00 -6.67
N LEU A 78 -4.62 5.27 -5.55
CA LEU A 78 -5.83 5.32 -4.71
C LEU A 78 -6.06 6.72 -4.14
N VAL A 79 -4.99 7.38 -3.66
CA VAL A 79 -5.08 8.77 -3.17
C VAL A 79 -5.53 9.72 -4.29
N ASP A 80 -4.91 9.63 -5.46
CA ASP A 80 -5.19 10.55 -6.57
C ASP A 80 -6.56 10.31 -7.18
N GLU A 81 -6.97 9.05 -7.31
CA GLU A 81 -8.31 8.74 -7.80
C GLU A 81 -9.38 9.16 -6.80
N SER A 82 -9.19 8.94 -5.49
CA SER A 82 -10.15 9.34 -4.47
C SER A 82 -10.41 10.84 -4.43
N LYS A 83 -9.38 11.66 -4.69
CA LYS A 83 -9.53 13.13 -4.75
C LYS A 83 -10.55 13.60 -5.79
N ARG A 84 -10.73 12.83 -6.88
CA ARG A 84 -11.70 13.15 -7.95
C ARG A 84 -13.15 13.00 -7.50
N TYR A 85 -13.37 12.26 -6.44
CA TYR A 85 -14.71 11.96 -5.89
C TYR A 85 -14.99 12.65 -4.57
N LEU A 86 -14.14 13.60 -4.17
CA LEU A 86 -14.47 14.49 -3.06
C LEU A 86 -15.63 15.39 -3.45
N THR A 87 -16.61 15.52 -2.55
CA THR A 87 -17.69 16.51 -2.71
C THR A 87 -17.09 17.93 -2.78
N PRO A 88 -17.79 18.91 -3.40
CA PRO A 88 -17.27 20.28 -3.55
C PRO A 88 -16.89 20.96 -2.23
N ASP A 89 -17.51 20.55 -1.13
CA ASP A 89 -17.19 21.02 0.22
C ASP A 89 -16.04 20.21 0.87
N GLY A 90 -15.47 19.21 0.16
CA GLY A 90 -14.39 18.37 0.64
C GLY A 90 -14.73 17.46 1.82
N LYS A 91 -16.02 17.25 2.10
CA LYS A 91 -16.48 16.56 3.32
C LYS A 91 -16.90 15.12 3.12
N ALA A 92 -17.03 14.64 1.89
CA ALA A 92 -17.43 13.27 1.63
C ALA A 92 -16.85 12.74 0.31
N LEU A 93 -16.67 11.42 0.25
CA LEU A 93 -16.43 10.70 -1.00
C LEU A 93 -17.80 10.29 -1.59
N ALA A 94 -18.00 10.67 -2.84
CA ALA A 94 -19.22 10.37 -3.57
C ALA A 94 -18.86 9.83 -4.96
N PHE A 95 -18.92 8.53 -5.12
CA PHE A 95 -18.54 7.86 -6.34
C PHE A 95 -19.72 7.78 -7.33
N ASP A 96 -19.44 8.05 -8.60
CA ASP A 96 -20.25 7.51 -9.67
C ASP A 96 -19.93 6.01 -9.87
N PRO A 97 -20.80 5.22 -10.56
CA PRO A 97 -20.55 3.79 -10.74
C PRO A 97 -19.22 3.49 -11.45
N ALA A 98 -18.80 4.32 -12.40
CA ALA A 98 -17.54 4.15 -13.13
C ALA A 98 -16.33 4.45 -12.24
N GLY A 99 -16.40 5.48 -11.40
CA GLY A 99 -15.38 5.82 -10.42
C GLY A 99 -15.21 4.73 -9.36
N LYS A 100 -16.33 4.23 -8.86
CA LYS A 100 -16.35 3.10 -7.92
C LYS A 100 -15.64 1.88 -8.52
N ALA A 101 -15.95 1.53 -9.76
CA ALA A 101 -15.32 0.42 -10.46
C ALA A 101 -13.81 0.64 -10.64
N ARG A 102 -13.36 1.86 -11.01
CA ARG A 102 -11.93 2.18 -11.15
C ARG A 102 -11.17 2.03 -9.83
N VAL A 103 -11.70 2.58 -8.73
CA VAL A 103 -11.05 2.45 -7.42
C VAL A 103 -10.97 0.99 -6.98
N LEU A 104 -12.03 0.20 -7.17
CA LEU A 104 -12.01 -1.22 -6.86
C LEU A 104 -10.98 -1.99 -7.71
N GLN A 105 -10.81 -1.65 -8.98
CA GLN A 105 -9.78 -2.23 -9.84
C GLN A 105 -8.35 -1.91 -9.35
N ILE A 106 -8.12 -0.69 -8.86
CA ILE A 106 -6.82 -0.30 -8.27
C ILE A 106 -6.56 -1.12 -7.00
N VAL A 107 -7.56 -1.25 -6.12
CA VAL A 107 -7.49 -2.08 -4.91
C VAL A 107 -7.14 -3.52 -5.26
N GLU A 108 -7.84 -4.13 -6.21
CA GLU A 108 -7.60 -5.50 -6.66
C GLU A 108 -6.19 -5.68 -7.22
N SER A 109 -5.65 -4.67 -7.92
CA SER A 109 -4.27 -4.70 -8.41
C SER A 109 -3.26 -4.78 -7.26
N GLY A 110 -3.48 -4.03 -6.17
CA GLY A 110 -2.66 -4.10 -4.96
C GLY A 110 -2.70 -5.47 -4.31
N GLN A 111 -3.87 -6.04 -4.15
CA GLN A 111 -4.07 -7.39 -3.58
C GLN A 111 -3.36 -8.46 -4.41
N ARG A 112 -3.52 -8.42 -5.74
CA ARG A 112 -2.87 -9.37 -6.65
C ARG A 112 -1.34 -9.28 -6.57
N SER A 113 -0.78 -8.08 -6.49
CA SER A 113 0.67 -7.89 -6.37
C SER A 113 1.23 -8.48 -5.08
N LEU A 114 0.52 -8.32 -3.96
CA LEU A 114 0.89 -8.88 -2.66
C LEU A 114 0.75 -10.40 -2.63
N THR A 115 -0.31 -10.94 -3.19
CA THR A 115 -0.51 -12.40 -3.30
C THR A 115 0.56 -13.04 -4.18
N ALA A 116 0.88 -12.43 -5.32
CA ALA A 116 1.93 -12.91 -6.21
C ALA A 116 3.31 -12.91 -5.51
N LEU A 117 3.58 -11.94 -4.62
CA LEU A 117 4.79 -11.96 -3.81
C LEU A 117 4.84 -13.15 -2.86
N LEU A 118 3.75 -13.45 -2.15
CA LEU A 118 3.67 -14.61 -1.25
C LEU A 118 3.91 -15.94 -1.96
N GLU A 119 3.48 -16.05 -3.22
CA GLU A 119 3.60 -17.25 -4.04
C GLU A 119 4.91 -17.32 -4.82
N SER A 120 5.74 -16.28 -4.75
CA SER A 120 6.98 -16.22 -5.53
C SER A 120 8.07 -17.15 -4.99
N PRO A 121 8.95 -17.70 -5.88
CA PRO A 121 10.11 -18.47 -5.48
C PRO A 121 11.07 -17.68 -4.57
N GLU A 122 11.18 -16.38 -4.79
CA GLU A 122 12.00 -15.48 -3.98
C GLU A 122 11.49 -15.42 -2.53
N PHE A 123 10.18 -15.33 -2.35
CA PHE A 123 9.57 -15.36 -1.03
C PHE A 123 9.76 -16.73 -0.36
N ALA A 124 9.61 -17.81 -1.13
CA ALA A 124 9.83 -19.17 -0.64
C ALA A 124 11.28 -19.41 -0.19
N SER A 125 12.25 -18.67 -0.76
CA SER A 125 13.69 -18.78 -0.40
C SER A 125 14.02 -18.15 0.96
N ILE A 126 13.14 -17.31 1.54
CA ILE A 126 13.33 -16.73 2.86
C ILE A 126 13.28 -17.84 3.93
N PRO A 127 14.23 -17.88 4.89
CA PRO A 127 14.19 -18.86 5.98
C PRO A 127 12.84 -18.86 6.70
N ALA A 128 12.34 -20.03 7.05
CA ALA A 128 10.97 -20.22 7.58
C ALA A 128 10.69 -19.38 8.84
N ASP A 129 11.69 -19.26 9.73
CA ASP A 129 11.61 -18.46 10.95
C ASP A 129 11.48 -16.95 10.67
N LYS A 130 12.05 -16.48 9.55
CA LYS A 130 11.97 -15.08 9.10
C LYS A 130 10.74 -14.80 8.25
N ARG A 131 10.27 -15.81 7.52
CA ARG A 131 9.11 -15.72 6.63
C ARG A 131 7.83 -15.38 7.39
N LYS A 132 7.70 -15.81 8.64
CA LYS A 132 6.51 -15.51 9.48
C LYS A 132 6.23 -14.00 9.61
N ALA A 133 7.27 -13.19 9.85
CA ALA A 133 7.11 -11.75 9.95
C ALA A 133 6.64 -11.12 8.63
N TRP A 134 7.18 -11.61 7.51
CA TRP A 134 6.77 -11.19 6.18
C TRP A 134 5.33 -11.57 5.85
N THR A 135 4.94 -12.80 6.15
CA THR A 135 3.57 -13.28 5.94
C THR A 135 2.58 -12.42 6.72
N SER A 136 2.90 -12.09 7.98
CA SER A 136 2.05 -11.18 8.78
C SER A 136 1.92 -9.81 8.12
N LEU A 137 3.04 -9.19 7.75
CA LEU A 137 3.05 -7.86 7.13
C LEU A 137 2.24 -7.83 5.82
N ILE A 138 2.42 -8.83 4.96
CA ILE A 138 1.71 -8.90 3.68
C ILE A 138 0.21 -9.14 3.91
N ASN A 139 -0.16 -9.98 4.85
CA ASN A 139 -1.56 -10.20 5.21
C ASN A 139 -2.21 -8.92 5.76
N ASP A 140 -1.49 -8.13 6.57
CA ASP A 140 -1.98 -6.86 7.08
C ASP A 140 -2.18 -5.84 5.95
N LEU A 141 -1.29 -5.83 4.94
CA LEU A 141 -1.46 -5.03 3.72
C LEU A 141 -2.69 -5.49 2.92
N VAL A 142 -2.85 -6.79 2.69
CA VAL A 142 -4.02 -7.36 1.99
C VAL A 142 -5.32 -6.99 2.72
N LEU A 143 -5.34 -7.14 4.04
CA LEU A 143 -6.50 -6.76 4.87
C LEU A 143 -6.81 -5.27 4.74
N THR A 144 -5.78 -4.41 4.68
CA THR A 144 -5.97 -2.96 4.48
C THR A 144 -6.58 -2.67 3.11
N PHE A 145 -6.15 -3.36 2.04
CA PHE A 145 -6.79 -3.24 0.72
C PHE A 145 -8.23 -3.77 0.71
N ASN A 146 -8.55 -4.84 1.45
CA ASN A 146 -9.93 -5.31 1.62
C ASN A 146 -10.80 -4.23 2.27
N THR A 147 -10.27 -3.56 3.30
CA THR A 147 -10.98 -2.46 3.97
C THR A 147 -11.20 -1.27 3.03
N PHE A 148 -10.24 -0.94 2.13
CA PHE A 148 -10.48 0.05 1.07
C PHE A 148 -11.67 -0.34 0.19
N ALA A 149 -11.74 -1.61 -0.25
CA ALA A 149 -12.85 -2.09 -1.07
C ALA A 149 -14.19 -1.92 -0.33
N GLU A 150 -14.26 -2.26 0.95
CA GLU A 150 -15.47 -2.11 1.78
C GLU A 150 -15.88 -0.63 1.91
N VAL A 151 -14.94 0.27 2.17
CA VAL A 151 -15.20 1.72 2.25
C VAL A 151 -15.78 2.23 0.94
N VAL A 152 -15.20 1.85 -0.20
CA VAL A 152 -15.67 2.23 -1.53
C VAL A 152 -17.04 1.64 -1.84
N GLN A 153 -17.26 0.36 -1.53
CA GLN A 153 -18.53 -0.32 -1.77
C GLN A 153 -19.68 0.31 -0.98
N THR A 154 -19.41 0.73 0.26
CA THR A 154 -20.39 1.34 1.16
C THR A 154 -20.49 2.87 1.04
N ALA A 155 -19.65 3.52 0.23
CA ALA A 155 -19.73 4.94 -0.05
C ALA A 155 -21.02 5.29 -0.80
N LYS A 156 -21.55 6.51 -0.56
CA LYS A 156 -22.75 7.00 -1.23
C LYS A 156 -22.51 7.08 -2.75
N GLU A 157 -23.50 6.66 -3.52
CA GLU A 157 -23.53 6.89 -4.95
C GLU A 157 -24.12 8.27 -5.25
N VAL A 158 -23.46 9.02 -6.13
CA VAL A 158 -24.06 10.21 -6.73
C VAL A 158 -25.08 9.72 -7.74
N ARG A 159 -26.35 9.93 -7.46
CA ARG A 159 -27.39 9.82 -8.52
C ARG A 159 -27.20 11.01 -9.46
N GLN A 160 -26.83 10.72 -10.68
CA GLN A 160 -26.89 11.70 -11.77
C GLN A 160 -28.32 12.08 -12.06
#